data_0bb76c6b90a810c217e2c089bc6b548f
#
_entry.id   0bb76c6b90a810c217e2c089bc6b548f
#
_cell.length_a   1.000
_cell.length_b   1.000
_cell.length_c   1.000
_cell.angle_alpha   90.00
_cell.angle_beta   90.00
_cell.angle_gamma   90.00
#
_symmetry.space_group_name_H-M   'P 1'
#
loop_
_entity.id
_entity.type
_entity.pdbx_description
1 polymer ?
#
loop_
_entity_poly.entity_id
_entity_poly.type
_entity_poly.pdbx_seq_one_letter_code
_entity_poly.pdbx_strand_id
1 'polypeptide(L)'
;MCTGSLGAPVFAWVAFPVESVKFLGNQPRRHRLSLIGERGFCENCGTPVMWRALKPEPGTYLAIPVTILENPEDYAPTWHGGIESQMPWLQIHDDLPRARCPESPFLREAWGSMGAESPDQWVTLEYEQAKQLAGKTDGDQTG
;
A
#
# COMPACT_ATOMS: atom_id res chain seq x y z
N MET A 1 1.44 -5.40 6.70
CA MET A 1 2.19 -4.95 5.51
C MET A 1 2.55 -3.46 5.54
N CYS A 2 1.59 -2.54 5.74
CA CYS A 2 1.91 -1.10 5.65
C CYS A 2 2.83 -0.61 6.76
N THR A 3 2.57 -0.96 8.01
CA THR A 3 3.36 -0.53 9.17
C THR A 3 4.84 -0.94 9.07
N GLY A 4 5.11 -2.18 8.68
CA GLY A 4 6.48 -2.68 8.53
C GLY A 4 7.28 -1.96 7.44
N SER A 5 6.65 -1.68 6.29
CA SER A 5 7.32 -1.01 5.16
C SER A 5 7.49 0.50 5.34
N LEU A 6 6.74 1.10 6.28
CA LEU A 6 6.75 2.54 6.53
C LEU A 6 7.48 2.91 7.82
N GLY A 7 7.77 1.93 8.68
CA GLY A 7 8.40 2.15 9.96
C GLY A 7 7.56 2.98 10.93
N ALA A 8 6.23 3.03 10.73
CA ALA A 8 5.31 3.82 11.53
C ALA A 8 4.06 3.02 11.90
N PRO A 9 3.54 3.16 13.14
CA PRO A 9 2.35 2.44 13.58
C PRO A 9 1.06 2.95 12.93
N VAL A 10 1.05 4.19 12.45
CA VAL A 10 -0.04 4.84 11.71
C VAL A 10 0.55 5.62 10.56
N PHE A 11 -0.18 5.68 9.47
CA PHE A 11 0.24 6.44 8.29
C PHE A 11 -0.97 7.06 7.60
N ALA A 12 -0.94 8.37 7.38
CA ALA A 12 -2.00 9.09 6.70
C ALA A 12 -1.70 9.20 5.20
N TRP A 13 -2.67 8.79 4.38
CA TRP A 13 -2.61 8.85 2.92
C TRP A 13 -3.79 9.64 2.37
N VAL A 14 -3.56 10.31 1.26
CA VAL A 14 -4.63 10.80 0.39
C VAL A 14 -4.50 10.12 -0.97
N ALA A 15 -5.62 9.62 -1.48
CA ALA A 15 -5.69 8.93 -2.77
C ALA A 15 -6.09 9.92 -3.88
N PHE A 16 -5.34 9.89 -4.97
CA PHE A 16 -5.62 10.66 -6.18
C PHE A 16 -5.81 9.73 -7.37
N PRO A 17 -6.61 10.11 -8.38
CA PRO A 17 -6.57 9.45 -9.68
C PRO A 17 -5.15 9.46 -10.24
N VAL A 18 -4.69 8.33 -10.78
CA VAL A 18 -3.29 8.18 -11.21
C VAL A 18 -2.89 9.21 -12.27
N GLU A 19 -3.82 9.59 -13.13
CA GLU A 19 -3.64 10.57 -14.20
C GLU A 19 -3.48 12.01 -13.70
N SER A 20 -3.93 12.29 -12.48
CA SER A 20 -3.82 13.63 -11.87
C SER A 20 -2.47 13.88 -11.20
N VAL A 21 -1.63 12.85 -11.03
CA VAL A 21 -0.35 12.97 -10.33
C VAL A 21 0.81 12.95 -11.31
N LYS A 22 1.66 13.98 -11.21
CA LYS A 22 2.92 14.07 -11.96
C LYS A 22 4.09 14.23 -11.01
N PHE A 23 5.08 13.37 -11.14
CA PHE A 23 6.35 13.54 -10.43
C PHE A 23 7.26 14.44 -11.27
N LEU A 24 7.66 15.57 -10.70
CA LEU A 24 8.58 16.50 -11.32
C LEU A 24 10.02 16.15 -10.90
N GLY A 25 10.92 16.00 -11.84
CA GLY A 25 12.30 15.58 -11.58
C GLY A 25 12.46 14.05 -11.53
N ASN A 26 13.22 13.55 -10.54
CA ASN A 26 13.51 12.13 -10.42
C ASN A 26 12.25 11.32 -10.09
N GLN A 27 12.06 10.24 -10.83
CA GLN A 27 10.96 9.32 -10.55
C GLN A 27 11.20 8.54 -9.24
N PRO A 28 10.16 8.26 -8.45
CA PRO A 28 10.30 7.43 -7.26
C PRO A 28 10.85 6.05 -7.61
N ARG A 29 11.80 5.56 -6.81
CA ARG A 29 12.18 4.15 -6.88
C ARG A 29 11.04 3.30 -6.38
N ARG A 30 10.66 2.28 -7.15
CA ARG A 30 9.48 1.47 -6.88
C ARG A 30 9.85 0.10 -6.34
N HIS A 31 9.04 -0.39 -5.42
CA HIS A 31 9.17 -1.73 -4.87
C HIS A 31 7.79 -2.36 -4.72
N ARG A 32 7.66 -3.57 -5.22
CA ARG A 32 6.43 -4.34 -5.15
C ARG A 32 6.47 -5.26 -3.94
N LEU A 33 5.65 -4.95 -2.92
CA LEU A 33 5.51 -5.72 -1.69
C LEU A 33 4.21 -6.54 -1.65
N SER A 34 3.33 -6.36 -2.63
CA SER A 34 2.07 -7.09 -2.71
C SER A 34 1.62 -7.27 -4.16
N LEU A 35 0.70 -8.21 -4.36
CA LEU A 35 0.11 -8.47 -5.67
C LEU A 35 -0.70 -7.30 -6.21
N ILE A 36 -1.34 -6.56 -5.33
CA ILE A 36 -2.31 -5.50 -5.67
C ILE A 36 -1.71 -4.10 -5.68
N GLY A 37 -0.46 -3.94 -5.26
CA GLY A 37 0.12 -2.59 -5.18
C GLY A 37 1.63 -2.55 -5.12
N GLU A 38 2.16 -1.41 -5.52
CA GLU A 38 3.58 -1.06 -5.41
C GLU A 38 3.77 0.18 -4.56
N ARG A 39 4.94 0.31 -3.96
CA ARG A 39 5.37 1.49 -3.21
C ARG A 39 6.49 2.20 -3.93
N GLY A 40 6.48 3.53 -3.82
CA GLY A 40 7.58 4.36 -4.26
C GLY A 40 8.21 5.12 -3.11
N PHE A 41 9.50 5.32 -3.19
CA PHE A 41 10.29 6.07 -2.22
C PHE A 41 11.35 6.92 -2.93
N CYS A 42 11.76 7.98 -2.26
CA CYS A 42 12.87 8.81 -2.70
C CYS A 42 14.18 8.01 -2.58
N GLU A 43 14.92 7.84 -3.67
CA GLU A 43 16.17 7.07 -3.62
C GLU A 43 17.29 7.76 -2.84
N ASN A 44 17.21 9.10 -2.68
CA ASN A 44 18.23 9.85 -1.96
C ASN A 44 18.10 9.75 -0.43
N CYS A 45 16.85 9.69 0.09
CA CYS A 45 16.61 9.74 1.54
C CYS A 45 15.68 8.65 2.07
N GLY A 46 15.14 7.78 1.20
CA GLY A 46 14.25 6.69 1.60
C GLY A 46 12.83 7.12 2.00
N THR A 47 12.48 8.41 1.92
CA THR A 47 11.13 8.87 2.24
C THR A 47 10.09 8.17 1.37
N PRO A 48 9.07 7.51 1.94
CA PRO A 48 7.93 7.01 1.18
C PRO A 48 7.20 8.16 0.50
N VAL A 49 6.96 8.05 -0.81
CA VAL A 49 6.33 9.11 -1.59
C VAL A 49 5.05 8.67 -2.27
N MET A 50 4.83 7.38 -2.43
CA MET A 50 3.58 6.86 -3.02
C MET A 50 3.28 5.41 -2.66
N TRP A 51 2.01 5.09 -2.70
CA TRP A 51 1.49 3.75 -2.94
C TRP A 51 0.62 3.78 -4.20
N ARG A 52 0.82 2.86 -5.11
CA ARG A 52 0.05 2.76 -6.35
C ARG A 52 -0.70 1.44 -6.41
N ALA A 53 -1.98 1.49 -6.72
CA ALA A 53 -2.76 0.32 -7.03
C ALA A 53 -2.31 -0.29 -8.37
N LEU A 54 -2.14 -1.60 -8.40
CA LEU A 54 -1.84 -2.37 -9.62
C LEU A 54 -3.05 -3.18 -10.08
N LYS A 55 -3.99 -3.39 -9.19
CA LYS A 55 -5.23 -4.15 -9.45
C LYS A 55 -6.45 -3.37 -8.94
N PRO A 56 -7.61 -3.48 -9.61
CA PRO A 56 -7.75 -4.05 -10.96
C PRO A 56 -6.96 -3.24 -11.99
N GLU A 57 -6.58 -3.88 -13.10
CA GLU A 57 -5.85 -3.18 -14.16
C GLU A 57 -6.78 -2.38 -15.08
N PRO A 58 -6.33 -1.19 -15.54
CA PRO A 58 -5.12 -0.46 -15.09
C PRO A 58 -5.33 0.11 -13.69
N GLY A 59 -4.28 0.12 -12.86
CA GLY A 59 -4.38 0.71 -11.51
C GLY A 59 -4.87 2.16 -11.57
N THR A 60 -5.95 2.46 -10.85
CA THR A 60 -6.68 3.72 -10.98
C THR A 60 -6.29 4.76 -9.93
N TYR A 61 -5.66 4.33 -8.83
CA TYR A 61 -5.34 5.20 -7.70
C TYR A 61 -3.85 5.21 -7.39
N LEU A 62 -3.41 6.40 -6.99
CA LEU A 62 -2.10 6.64 -6.40
C LEU A 62 -2.32 7.38 -5.08
N ALA A 63 -1.86 6.78 -3.98
CA ALA A 63 -1.96 7.39 -2.66
C ALA A 63 -0.62 8.04 -2.30
N ILE A 64 -0.69 9.25 -1.79
CA ILE A 64 0.47 10.06 -1.38
C ILE A 64 0.41 10.25 0.13
N PRO A 65 1.55 10.12 0.85
CA PRO A 65 1.61 10.49 2.26
C PRO A 65 1.17 11.93 2.47
N VAL A 66 0.23 12.18 3.38
CA VAL A 66 -0.25 13.53 3.69
C VAL A 66 0.91 14.44 4.11
N THR A 67 1.88 13.91 4.84
CA THR A 67 3.01 14.66 5.41
C THR A 67 3.99 15.23 4.39
N ILE A 68 3.93 14.84 3.11
CA ILE A 68 4.78 15.39 2.05
C ILE A 68 4.05 16.34 1.13
N LEU A 69 2.78 16.60 1.38
CA LEU A 69 2.00 17.61 0.64
C LEU A 69 2.33 19.02 1.15
N GLU A 70 2.13 20.01 0.28
CA GLU A 70 2.44 21.41 0.60
C GLU A 70 1.59 21.96 1.75
N ASN A 71 0.29 21.58 1.80
CA ASN A 71 -0.64 21.97 2.86
C ASN A 71 -1.26 20.72 3.50
N PRO A 72 -0.54 19.97 4.34
CA PRO A 72 -1.00 18.69 4.88
C PRO A 72 -2.26 18.83 5.76
N GLU A 73 -2.49 20.00 6.35
CA GLU A 73 -3.67 20.33 7.15
C GLU A 73 -4.98 20.28 6.36
N ASP A 74 -4.94 20.47 5.04
CA ASP A 74 -6.11 20.40 4.17
C ASP A 74 -6.58 18.95 3.94
N TYR A 75 -5.77 17.97 4.35
CA TYR A 75 -6.00 16.55 4.12
C TYR A 75 -6.15 15.76 5.43
N ALA A 76 -6.95 16.28 6.35
CA ALA A 76 -7.25 15.57 7.59
C ALA A 76 -7.86 14.19 7.30
N PRO A 77 -7.46 13.14 8.04
CA PRO A 77 -8.05 11.82 7.90
C PRO A 77 -9.57 11.85 8.07
N THR A 78 -10.28 11.07 7.27
CA THR A 78 -11.74 10.95 7.31
C THR A 78 -12.20 9.57 7.80
N TRP A 79 -11.29 8.60 7.89
CA TRP A 79 -11.56 7.25 8.37
C TRP A 79 -10.24 6.51 8.67
N HIS A 80 -10.33 5.41 9.42
CA HIS A 80 -9.23 4.49 9.70
C HIS A 80 -9.43 3.19 8.96
N GLY A 81 -8.41 2.75 8.20
CA GLY A 81 -8.41 1.49 7.50
C GLY A 81 -7.39 0.50 8.06
N GLY A 82 -7.67 -0.80 7.94
CA GLY A 82 -6.77 -1.86 8.36
C GLY A 82 -6.61 -1.95 9.89
N ILE A 83 -7.68 -1.68 10.62
CA ILE A 83 -7.68 -1.66 12.09
C ILE A 83 -7.30 -3.00 12.73
N GLU A 84 -7.44 -4.09 12.01
CA GLU A 84 -6.98 -5.42 12.45
C GLU A 84 -5.46 -5.51 12.63
N SER A 85 -4.73 -4.59 12.02
CA SER A 85 -3.26 -4.50 12.14
C SER A 85 -2.80 -3.43 13.12
N GLN A 86 -3.73 -2.80 13.83
CA GLN A 86 -3.41 -1.78 14.83
C GLN A 86 -2.58 -2.37 15.97
N MET A 87 -1.53 -1.64 16.36
CA MET A 87 -0.71 -2.05 17.51
C MET A 87 -1.53 -2.00 18.80
N PRO A 88 -1.48 -3.02 19.67
CA PRO A 88 -2.32 -3.09 20.87
C PRO A 88 -2.13 -1.92 21.85
N TRP A 89 -0.94 -1.33 21.86
CA TRP A 89 -0.59 -0.19 22.72
C TRP A 89 -0.97 1.17 22.11
N LEU A 90 -1.36 1.22 20.82
CA LEU A 90 -1.76 2.45 20.16
C LEU A 90 -3.26 2.70 20.37
N GLN A 91 -3.59 3.82 20.97
CA GLN A 91 -4.97 4.29 21.10
C GLN A 91 -5.15 5.58 20.29
N ILE A 92 -6.13 5.58 19.41
CA ILE A 92 -6.50 6.76 18.63
C ILE A 92 -7.87 7.21 19.14
N HIS A 93 -7.89 8.39 19.75
CA HIS A 93 -9.07 8.96 20.39
C HIS A 93 -9.76 9.93 19.44
N ASP A 94 -10.56 9.40 18.54
CA ASP A 94 -11.44 10.14 17.66
C ASP A 94 -12.69 9.30 17.33
N ASP A 95 -13.68 9.94 16.71
CA ASP A 95 -14.96 9.34 16.32
C ASP A 95 -14.99 8.98 14.82
N LEU A 96 -13.83 8.93 14.15
CA LEU A 96 -13.78 8.60 12.73
C LEU A 96 -14.19 7.14 12.48
N PRO A 97 -14.87 6.87 11.36
CA PRO A 97 -15.20 5.50 10.96
C PRO A 97 -13.97 4.60 10.90
N ARG A 98 -14.11 3.37 11.35
CA ARG A 98 -13.07 2.35 11.38
C ARG A 98 -13.46 1.16 10.54
N ALA A 99 -12.58 0.74 9.62
CA ALA A 99 -12.81 -0.38 8.73
C ALA A 99 -11.62 -1.36 8.73
N ARG A 100 -11.93 -2.63 8.62
CA ARG A 100 -10.94 -3.68 8.37
C ARG A 100 -10.62 -3.76 6.87
N CYS A 101 -9.45 -4.25 6.50
CA CYS A 101 -9.09 -4.45 5.10
C CYS A 101 -10.14 -5.24 4.30
N PRO A 102 -10.71 -6.36 4.80
CA PRO A 102 -11.75 -7.10 4.09
C PRO A 102 -13.06 -6.32 3.85
N GLU A 103 -13.27 -5.23 4.56
CA GLU A 103 -14.46 -4.38 4.40
C GLU A 103 -14.29 -3.33 3.29
N SER A 104 -13.06 -3.10 2.85
CA SER A 104 -12.76 -2.16 1.76
C SER A 104 -13.30 -2.67 0.41
N PRO A 105 -14.21 -1.96 -0.25
CA PRO A 105 -14.69 -2.34 -1.59
C PRO A 105 -13.54 -2.43 -2.60
N PHE A 106 -12.61 -1.47 -2.56
CA PHE A 106 -11.42 -1.45 -3.42
C PHE A 106 -10.55 -2.71 -3.24
N LEU A 107 -10.27 -3.10 -1.99
CA LEU A 107 -9.44 -4.29 -1.75
C LEU A 107 -10.15 -5.57 -2.19
N ARG A 108 -11.46 -5.68 -1.98
CA ARG A 108 -12.26 -6.82 -2.48
C ARG A 108 -12.22 -6.92 -4.00
N GLU A 109 -12.39 -5.80 -4.69
CA GLU A 109 -12.33 -5.76 -6.15
C GLU A 109 -10.92 -6.14 -6.66
N ALA A 110 -9.88 -5.57 -6.05
CA ALA A 110 -8.50 -5.85 -6.43
C ALA A 110 -8.14 -7.33 -6.27
N TRP A 111 -8.47 -7.94 -5.14
CA TRP A 111 -8.20 -9.35 -4.89
C TRP A 111 -9.13 -10.28 -5.69
N GLY A 112 -10.42 -9.93 -5.83
CA GLY A 112 -11.40 -10.64 -6.65
C GLY A 112 -10.98 -10.70 -8.11
N SER A 113 -10.36 -9.65 -8.65
CA SER A 113 -9.83 -9.65 -10.02
C SER A 113 -8.73 -10.69 -10.27
N MET A 114 -8.17 -11.26 -9.20
CA MET A 114 -7.17 -12.33 -9.24
C MET A 114 -7.71 -13.68 -8.76
N GLY A 115 -9.04 -13.78 -8.57
CA GLY A 115 -9.71 -14.99 -8.13
C GLY A 115 -9.61 -15.26 -6.62
N ALA A 116 -9.28 -14.26 -5.80
CA ALA A 116 -9.23 -14.37 -4.35
C ALA A 116 -10.40 -13.59 -3.71
N GLU A 117 -11.42 -14.32 -3.27
CA GLU A 117 -12.65 -13.73 -2.76
C GLU A 117 -12.68 -13.60 -1.22
N SER A 118 -11.75 -14.25 -0.53
CA SER A 118 -11.65 -14.22 0.93
C SER A 118 -10.28 -13.77 1.43
N PRO A 119 -10.17 -13.22 2.66
CA PRO A 119 -8.89 -12.84 3.25
C PRO A 119 -7.88 -13.98 3.33
N ASP A 120 -8.31 -15.21 3.58
CA ASP A 120 -7.42 -16.38 3.63
C ASP A 120 -6.82 -16.68 2.25
N GLN A 121 -7.61 -16.51 1.19
CA GLN A 121 -7.13 -16.63 -0.19
C GLN A 121 -6.15 -15.51 -0.54
N TRP A 122 -6.36 -14.29 -0.03
CA TRP A 122 -5.41 -13.18 -0.21
C TRP A 122 -4.03 -13.53 0.37
N VAL A 123 -4.00 -14.04 1.60
CA VAL A 123 -2.76 -14.45 2.26
C VAL A 123 -2.09 -15.61 1.50
N THR A 124 -2.86 -16.58 1.05
CA THR A 124 -2.36 -17.71 0.28
C THR A 124 -1.70 -17.29 -1.03
N LEU A 125 -2.35 -16.42 -1.81
CA LEU A 125 -1.79 -15.90 -3.06
C LEU A 125 -0.49 -15.11 -2.84
N GLU A 126 -0.46 -14.24 -1.83
CA GLU A 126 0.75 -13.49 -1.47
C GLU A 126 1.90 -14.42 -1.10
N TYR A 127 1.63 -15.47 -0.32
CA TYR A 127 2.63 -16.43 0.10
C TYR A 127 3.19 -17.25 -1.07
N GLU A 128 2.32 -17.75 -1.95
CA GLU A 128 2.74 -18.51 -3.12
C GLU A 128 3.59 -17.69 -4.08
N GLN A 129 3.23 -16.42 -4.27
CA GLN A 129 4.06 -15.53 -5.08
C GLN A 129 5.42 -15.24 -4.44
N ALA A 130 5.47 -15.01 -3.13
CA ALA A 130 6.71 -14.81 -2.41
C ALA A 130 7.66 -16.01 -2.55
N LYS A 131 7.13 -17.23 -2.48
CA LYS A 131 7.88 -18.48 -2.74
C LYS A 131 8.44 -18.53 -4.16
N GLN A 132 7.63 -18.20 -5.16
CA GLN A 132 8.09 -18.20 -6.56
C GLN A 132 9.21 -17.19 -6.82
N LEU A 133 9.16 -16.04 -6.16
CA LEU A 133 10.19 -15.01 -6.26
C LEU A 133 11.49 -15.45 -5.55
N ALA A 134 11.40 -16.03 -4.37
CA ALA A 134 12.55 -16.55 -3.64
C ALA A 134 13.27 -17.68 -4.41
N GLY A 135 12.51 -18.60 -5.02
CA GLY A 135 13.10 -19.70 -5.80
C GLY A 135 13.80 -19.27 -7.09
N LYS A 136 13.56 -18.04 -7.58
CA LYS A 136 14.25 -17.50 -8.77
C LYS A 136 15.59 -16.85 -8.44
N THR A 137 15.81 -16.44 -7.20
CA THR A 137 17.07 -15.79 -6.78
C THR A 137 18.19 -16.79 -6.53
N ASP A 138 17.88 -18.04 -6.21
CA ASP A 138 18.89 -19.11 -5.99
C ASP A 138 19.46 -19.70 -7.28
N GLY A 139 18.86 -19.42 -8.43
CA GLY A 139 19.30 -19.93 -9.74
C GLY A 139 20.28 -19.03 -10.50
N ASP A 140 20.51 -17.79 -10.08
CA ASP A 140 21.29 -16.79 -10.84
C ASP A 140 22.65 -16.43 -10.18
N GLN A 141 23.07 -17.16 -9.15
CA GLN A 141 24.37 -16.96 -8.50
C GLN A 141 25.47 -17.99 -8.85
N THR A 142 25.23 -18.80 -9.89
CA THR A 142 26.25 -19.70 -10.44
C THR A 142 26.52 -19.39 -11.91
N GLY A 143 27.27 -18.33 -12.15
CA GLY A 143 27.78 -17.94 -13.45
C GLY A 143 29.01 -17.08 -13.26
#